data_eed262262eebb4ba73b6d5557d15817f
#
_entry.id   eed262262eebb4ba73b6d5557d15817f
#
_cell.length_a   1.000
_cell.length_b   1.000
_cell.length_c   1.000
_cell.angle_alpha   90.00
_cell.angle_beta   90.00
_cell.angle_gamma   90.00
#
_symmetry.space_group_name_H-M   'P 1'
#
loop_
_entity.id
_entity.type
_entity.pdbx_description
1 polymer ?
#
loop_
_entity_poly.entity_id
_entity_poly.type
_entity_poly.pdbx_seq_one_letter_code
_entity_poly.pdbx_strand_id
1 'polypeptide(L)'
;MKKYLLLILLTLVAVAFCMACTSDSEEDEDNNGDNSEEVTESTEDDLVENSVFGTTVSVSFSGTSATVTNSVTGVSVSQSGADVVITSTVEGVEYLLSGTTTSGSFKIYSDYKFKLTLNGVDITSSSGPAINVQSHKRVFAVLADGTTNKLTDSKSYASSTEDQKACLFSEGQLIFSGSGSLTVTGKYKHGICSDDYVLVRSGATVTVAAAATDGIHTNEAVLIDGGTVTITSTDEGINCEEGVVTINSGAVTITTTAASAKGIKGYGNVTINGGDIVVTTKGGDGSEGIESKSILTINDGNIAVTSYDDCINATGSLVINGGTIYCYSSNNDGIDSNGTLTITGGLIVSSGTTSPEEGFDCDQNTFKITGGTILGVGGASSTPTSSVSTQRSVIYGGSGTSGQYISIVSSGGESILNYKLPRSYSQMTLLFSSPSLISGGSYTIYSGGTVSGGTDFHGYLSGATYAVGTQLATFTATSVVTQIGSTSSGGGGGGRW
;
A
#
# COMPACT_ATOMS: atom_id res chain seq x y z
N MET A 1 40.38 29.59 46.20
CA MET A 1 41.54 28.66 46.35
C MET A 1 41.23 27.36 45.62
N LYS A 2 42.11 27.04 44.69
CA LYS A 2 42.46 25.71 44.08
C LYS A 2 41.33 24.96 43.42
N LYS A 3 41.24 24.86 42.04
CA LYS A 3 42.15 24.08 41.14
C LYS A 3 41.97 22.57 41.37
N TYR A 4 41.62 21.69 40.38
CA TYR A 4 42.25 21.31 39.11
C TYR A 4 41.24 20.43 38.35
N LEU A 5 41.01 20.55 37.07
CA LEU A 5 41.78 20.14 35.90
C LEU A 5 41.69 18.63 35.61
N LEU A 6 40.98 18.29 34.50
CA LEU A 6 41.41 17.65 33.26
C LEU A 6 41.98 16.21 33.35
N LEU A 7 41.47 15.26 32.63
CA LEU A 7 42.22 14.63 31.53
C LEU A 7 41.35 13.68 30.68
N ILE A 8 41.45 13.90 29.40
CA ILE A 8 41.01 13.04 28.28
C ILE A 8 41.99 11.86 28.21
N LEU A 9 41.51 10.64 27.97
CA LEU A 9 42.34 9.62 27.34
C LEU A 9 41.53 8.74 26.37
N LEU A 10 41.81 8.94 25.10
CA LEU A 10 41.56 8.06 23.99
C LEU A 10 42.42 6.79 24.13
N THR A 11 41.87 5.60 24.02
CA THR A 11 42.65 4.42 23.63
C THR A 11 41.89 3.58 22.65
N LEU A 12 42.37 3.59 21.42
CA LEU A 12 42.15 2.55 20.40
C LEU A 12 42.75 1.23 20.89
N VAL A 13 42.02 0.14 20.82
CA VAL A 13 42.63 -1.19 20.77
C VAL A 13 41.91 -2.00 19.68
N ALA A 14 42.62 -2.25 18.62
CA ALA A 14 42.33 -3.30 17.64
C ALA A 14 42.90 -4.61 18.23
N VAL A 15 42.10 -5.66 18.25
CA VAL A 15 42.60 -7.04 18.44
C VAL A 15 41.93 -8.01 17.46
N ALA A 16 42.81 -8.82 16.93
CA ALA A 16 42.69 -9.70 15.83
C ALA A 16 41.77 -10.94 16.05
N PHE A 17 41.37 -11.47 14.91
CA PHE A 17 40.82 -12.80 14.67
C PHE A 17 41.46 -13.92 15.48
N CYS A 18 40.62 -14.80 16.03
CA CYS A 18 40.94 -16.20 16.20
C CYS A 18 39.70 -17.04 15.87
N MET A 19 39.77 -17.80 14.77
CA MET A 19 38.86 -18.90 14.48
C MET A 19 39.03 -20.00 15.52
N ALA A 20 37.93 -20.48 16.05
CA ALA A 20 37.83 -21.84 16.56
C ALA A 20 36.42 -22.35 16.26
N CYS A 21 36.34 -23.33 15.41
CA CYS A 21 35.14 -24.16 15.21
C CYS A 21 34.90 -24.97 16.49
N THR A 22 33.72 -24.86 17.05
CA THR A 22 33.11 -25.94 17.84
C THR A 22 31.65 -26.01 17.47
N SER A 23 31.23 -27.20 17.03
CA SER A 23 29.84 -27.62 16.92
C SER A 23 29.18 -27.62 18.28
N ASP A 24 28.07 -26.94 18.41
CA ASP A 24 27.10 -27.31 19.45
C ASP A 24 25.67 -26.94 19.04
N SER A 25 24.82 -27.88 19.30
CA SER A 25 23.39 -27.98 19.33
C SER A 25 22.64 -26.66 19.53
N GLU A 26 21.75 -26.37 18.56
CA GLU A 26 20.71 -25.35 18.71
C GLU A 26 19.74 -25.78 19.82
N GLU A 27 19.82 -25.14 20.97
CA GLU A 27 18.72 -25.09 21.92
C GLU A 27 17.84 -23.88 21.51
N ASP A 28 16.60 -24.17 21.16
CA ASP A 28 15.55 -23.17 20.99
C ASP A 28 15.32 -22.45 22.34
N GLU A 29 15.96 -21.31 22.54
CA GLU A 29 15.58 -20.42 23.61
C GLU A 29 14.30 -19.68 23.21
N ASP A 30 13.17 -20.08 23.78
CA ASP A 30 11.95 -19.30 23.91
C ASP A 30 12.29 -18.01 24.71
N ASN A 31 12.76 -17.00 24.02
CA ASN A 31 12.99 -15.70 24.58
C ASN A 31 11.69 -14.88 24.53
N ASN A 32 10.85 -15.10 25.53
CA ASN A 32 9.64 -14.31 25.78
C ASN A 32 10.08 -12.97 26.42
N GLY A 33 10.63 -12.10 25.62
CA GLY A 33 11.00 -10.72 25.93
C GLY A 33 10.43 -9.82 24.85
N ASP A 34 9.41 -9.07 25.21
CA ASP A 34 8.73 -8.02 24.45
C ASP A 34 9.73 -6.98 23.87
N ASN A 35 10.32 -7.33 22.75
CA ASN A 35 11.06 -6.51 21.80
C ASN A 35 10.76 -7.11 20.42
N SER A 36 9.50 -7.07 19.99
CA SER A 36 9.17 -7.36 18.60
C SER A 36 9.80 -6.26 17.75
N GLU A 37 10.87 -6.58 17.03
CA GLU A 37 11.33 -5.71 15.95
C GLU A 37 10.17 -5.57 14.95
N GLU A 38 9.84 -4.33 14.60
CA GLU A 38 8.79 -4.03 13.64
C GLU A 38 9.07 -4.77 12.31
N VAL A 39 8.12 -5.58 11.85
CA VAL A 39 8.26 -6.38 10.61
C VAL A 39 8.11 -5.45 9.41
N THR A 40 9.20 -4.92 8.89
CA THR A 40 9.21 -3.96 7.77
C THR A 40 9.53 -4.59 6.41
N GLU A 41 10.13 -5.79 6.41
CA GLU A 41 10.55 -6.52 5.20
C GLU A 41 10.48 -8.03 5.42
N SER A 42 10.42 -8.80 4.33
CA SER A 42 10.49 -10.26 4.38
C SER A 42 11.89 -10.74 4.71
N THR A 43 11.97 -11.92 5.32
CA THR A 43 13.21 -12.54 5.78
C THR A 43 13.48 -13.86 5.06
N GLU A 44 14.67 -14.43 5.23
CA GLU A 44 15.01 -15.77 4.73
C GLU A 44 14.10 -16.86 5.30
N ASP A 45 13.53 -16.65 6.49
CA ASP A 45 12.59 -17.59 7.11
C ASP A 45 11.21 -17.60 6.44
N ASP A 46 10.88 -16.60 5.63
CA ASP A 46 9.65 -16.54 4.83
C ASP A 46 9.76 -17.30 3.50
N LEU A 47 10.96 -17.81 3.22
CA LEU A 47 11.19 -18.60 2.04
C LEU A 47 10.82 -20.06 2.31
N VAL A 48 9.72 -20.52 1.70
CA VAL A 48 9.30 -21.95 1.82
C VAL A 48 10.38 -22.90 1.36
N GLU A 49 11.23 -22.49 0.41
CA GLU A 49 12.36 -23.23 -0.12
C GLU A 49 13.50 -23.42 0.90
N ASN A 50 13.55 -22.62 1.96
CA ASN A 50 14.50 -22.75 3.06
C ASN A 50 13.99 -23.70 4.18
N SER A 51 12.81 -24.27 4.00
CA SER A 51 12.21 -25.23 4.94
C SER A 51 12.01 -26.59 4.28
N VAL A 52 12.15 -27.66 5.07
CA VAL A 52 11.97 -29.01 4.56
C VAL A 52 10.64 -29.57 5.03
N PHE A 53 9.79 -29.99 4.10
CA PHE A 53 8.52 -30.64 4.35
C PHE A 53 8.56 -32.07 3.80
N GLY A 54 9.06 -33.00 4.61
CA GLY A 54 9.34 -34.38 4.19
C GLY A 54 8.13 -35.31 4.24
N THR A 55 7.04 -34.90 4.83
CA THR A 55 5.82 -35.72 4.98
C THR A 55 4.59 -34.94 4.51
N THR A 56 3.60 -35.64 3.95
CA THR A 56 2.38 -35.02 3.42
C THR A 56 1.14 -35.66 4.02
N VAL A 57 0.23 -34.83 4.47
CA VAL A 57 -1.17 -35.19 4.80
C VAL A 57 -2.06 -34.58 3.73
N SER A 58 -2.82 -35.41 3.03
CA SER A 58 -3.69 -34.97 1.94
C SER A 58 -5.15 -34.93 2.36
N VAL A 59 -5.84 -33.84 2.02
CA VAL A 59 -7.29 -33.69 2.20
C VAL A 59 -7.92 -33.44 0.83
N SER A 60 -8.77 -34.38 0.40
CA SER A 60 -9.51 -34.28 -0.85
C SER A 60 -11.01 -34.11 -0.57
N PHE A 61 -11.54 -32.94 -0.90
CA PHE A 61 -12.96 -32.65 -0.73
C PHE A 61 -13.80 -33.19 -1.89
N SER A 62 -14.99 -33.71 -1.56
CA SER A 62 -15.94 -34.21 -2.57
C SER A 62 -17.39 -34.01 -2.09
N GLY A 63 -18.04 -32.95 -2.59
CA GLY A 63 -19.40 -32.59 -2.22
C GLY A 63 -19.52 -32.27 -0.72
N THR A 64 -20.18 -33.12 0.05
CA THR A 64 -20.37 -32.96 1.51
C THR A 64 -19.48 -33.85 2.35
N SER A 65 -18.42 -34.40 1.78
CA SER A 65 -17.47 -35.25 2.46
C SER A 65 -16.04 -34.88 2.10
N ALA A 66 -15.08 -35.37 2.89
CA ALA A 66 -13.66 -35.28 2.57
C ALA A 66 -13.01 -36.66 2.77
N THR A 67 -11.94 -36.91 2.03
CA THR A 67 -11.05 -38.05 2.25
C THR A 67 -9.73 -37.52 2.76
N VAL A 68 -9.31 -37.97 3.96
CA VAL A 68 -8.02 -37.61 4.52
C VAL A 68 -7.08 -38.81 4.45
N THR A 69 -5.94 -38.62 3.80
CA THR A 69 -4.84 -39.59 3.77
C THR A 69 -3.76 -39.10 4.73
N ASN A 70 -3.63 -39.77 5.86
CA ASN A 70 -2.64 -39.46 6.89
C ASN A 70 -1.92 -40.74 7.33
N SER A 71 -0.62 -40.75 7.20
CA SER A 71 0.27 -41.81 7.72
C SER A 71 1.32 -41.24 8.70
N VAL A 72 1.20 -39.99 9.04
CA VAL A 72 2.19 -39.26 9.86
C VAL A 72 1.87 -39.46 11.35
N THR A 73 2.78 -40.08 12.07
CA THR A 73 2.66 -40.26 13.54
C THR A 73 2.76 -38.85 14.16
N GLY A 74 1.86 -38.54 15.12
CA GLY A 74 1.78 -37.24 15.77
C GLY A 74 0.86 -36.25 15.03
N VAL A 75 0.26 -36.64 13.91
CA VAL A 75 -0.85 -35.89 13.29
C VAL A 75 -2.14 -36.64 13.52
N SER A 76 -3.09 -36.01 14.17
CA SER A 76 -4.45 -36.54 14.40
C SER A 76 -5.47 -35.80 13.55
N VAL A 77 -6.54 -36.52 13.17
CA VAL A 77 -7.61 -36.02 12.32
C VAL A 77 -8.95 -36.23 13.01
N SER A 78 -9.75 -35.18 13.11
CA SER A 78 -11.17 -35.26 13.46
C SER A 78 -11.97 -34.76 12.25
N GLN A 79 -13.02 -35.48 11.88
CA GLN A 79 -13.77 -35.16 10.67
C GLN A 79 -15.28 -35.35 10.89
N SER A 80 -16.07 -34.42 10.35
CA SER A 80 -17.52 -34.51 10.28
C SER A 80 -17.97 -34.07 8.89
N GLY A 81 -18.32 -35.04 8.04
CA GLY A 81 -18.63 -34.74 6.64
C GLY A 81 -17.42 -34.18 5.90
N ALA A 82 -17.52 -32.94 5.43
CA ALA A 82 -16.43 -32.21 4.81
C ALA A 82 -15.74 -31.19 5.74
N ASP A 83 -16.12 -31.15 7.02
CA ASP A 83 -15.39 -30.39 8.03
C ASP A 83 -14.22 -31.23 8.55
N VAL A 84 -13.00 -30.77 8.31
CA VAL A 84 -11.76 -31.45 8.67
C VAL A 84 -10.99 -30.62 9.68
N VAL A 85 -10.62 -31.25 10.80
CA VAL A 85 -9.80 -30.65 11.86
C VAL A 85 -8.52 -31.47 12.01
N ILE A 86 -7.39 -30.83 11.87
CA ILE A 86 -6.05 -31.41 12.06
C ILE A 86 -5.48 -30.92 13.39
N THR A 87 -4.85 -31.81 14.14
CA THR A 87 -3.96 -31.43 15.25
C THR A 87 -2.61 -32.08 15.02
N SER A 88 -1.55 -31.29 14.95
CA SER A 88 -0.19 -31.73 14.62
C SER A 88 0.79 -31.31 15.72
N THR A 89 1.59 -32.29 16.16
CA THR A 89 2.73 -32.10 17.07
C THR A 89 4.04 -32.47 16.36
N VAL A 90 4.07 -32.39 15.01
CA VAL A 90 5.17 -32.87 14.16
C VAL A 90 5.62 -31.76 13.24
N GLU A 91 6.94 -31.56 13.17
CA GLU A 91 7.62 -30.65 12.28
C GLU A 91 7.68 -31.18 10.85
N GLY A 92 7.84 -30.30 9.87
CA GLY A 92 8.12 -30.64 8.47
C GLY A 92 6.96 -31.32 7.75
N VAL A 93 5.71 -30.96 8.08
CA VAL A 93 4.51 -31.51 7.46
C VAL A 93 3.97 -30.56 6.39
N GLU A 94 3.66 -31.11 5.22
CA GLU A 94 2.83 -30.47 4.20
C GLU A 94 1.38 -30.94 4.33
N TYR A 95 0.42 -30.00 4.33
CA TYR A 95 -1.01 -30.28 4.20
C TYR A 95 -1.46 -29.91 2.80
N LEU A 96 -1.83 -30.91 2.00
CA LEU A 96 -2.24 -30.75 0.60
C LEU A 96 -3.75 -30.77 0.49
N LEU A 97 -4.37 -29.63 0.17
CA LEU A 97 -5.82 -29.51 0.00
C LEU A 97 -6.20 -29.54 -1.48
N SER A 98 -7.21 -30.33 -1.83
CA SER A 98 -7.73 -30.45 -3.18
C SER A 98 -9.22 -30.75 -3.22
N GLY A 99 -9.84 -30.63 -4.41
CA GLY A 99 -11.25 -31.01 -4.64
C GLY A 99 -12.23 -29.92 -4.20
N THR A 100 -13.51 -30.23 -4.19
CA THR A 100 -14.58 -29.23 -4.02
C THR A 100 -15.59 -29.65 -2.97
N THR A 101 -15.92 -28.71 -2.08
CA THR A 101 -17.02 -28.87 -1.10
C THR A 101 -17.91 -27.62 -1.09
N THR A 102 -19.23 -27.87 -0.96
CA THR A 102 -20.23 -26.81 -0.79
C THR A 102 -20.69 -26.62 0.65
N SER A 103 -20.17 -27.45 1.58
CA SER A 103 -20.46 -27.38 3.02
C SER A 103 -19.36 -28.10 3.77
N GLY A 104 -18.20 -27.43 3.90
CA GLY A 104 -17.05 -27.97 4.61
C GLY A 104 -16.04 -26.91 4.96
N SER A 105 -15.03 -27.29 5.75
CA SER A 105 -13.98 -26.39 6.22
C SER A 105 -12.69 -27.16 6.49
N PHE A 106 -11.59 -26.45 6.56
CA PHE A 106 -10.31 -26.96 7.03
C PHE A 106 -9.85 -26.14 8.23
N LYS A 107 -9.65 -26.82 9.37
CA LYS A 107 -9.08 -26.22 10.58
C LYS A 107 -7.81 -26.96 10.97
N ILE A 108 -6.81 -26.23 11.45
CA ILE A 108 -5.56 -26.83 11.90
C ILE A 108 -5.04 -26.17 13.18
N TYR A 109 -4.57 -27.02 14.10
CA TYR A 109 -3.73 -26.69 15.23
C TYR A 109 -2.37 -27.32 15.00
N SER A 110 -1.27 -26.53 15.04
CA SER A 110 0.08 -27.05 14.83
C SER A 110 1.07 -26.40 15.80
N ASP A 111 1.92 -27.24 16.39
CA ASP A 111 3.02 -26.78 17.25
C ASP A 111 4.19 -26.21 16.44
N TYR A 112 4.24 -26.48 15.13
CA TYR A 112 5.34 -26.12 14.24
C TYR A 112 4.85 -25.40 13.00
N LYS A 113 5.76 -24.64 12.35
CA LYS A 113 5.52 -24.10 11.02
C LYS A 113 5.22 -25.23 10.02
N PHE A 114 4.36 -24.94 9.07
CA PHE A 114 3.93 -25.95 8.10
C PHE A 114 3.67 -25.36 6.72
N LYS A 115 3.63 -26.24 5.74
CA LYS A 115 3.25 -25.91 4.37
C LYS A 115 1.80 -26.29 4.13
N LEU A 116 1.00 -25.34 3.69
CA LEU A 116 -0.39 -25.51 3.27
C LEU A 116 -0.49 -25.34 1.75
N THR A 117 -0.51 -26.43 1.03
CA THR A 117 -0.60 -26.42 -0.42
C THR A 117 -2.05 -26.44 -0.89
N LEU A 118 -2.48 -25.41 -1.59
CA LEU A 118 -3.79 -25.32 -2.23
C LEU A 118 -3.65 -25.80 -3.68
N ASN A 119 -4.20 -26.98 -3.97
CA ASN A 119 -4.03 -27.69 -5.24
C ASN A 119 -5.39 -27.90 -5.94
N GLY A 120 -5.97 -26.84 -6.43
CA GLY A 120 -7.29 -26.87 -7.07
C GLY A 120 -8.41 -27.12 -6.05
N VAL A 121 -8.31 -26.52 -4.88
CA VAL A 121 -9.31 -26.64 -3.83
C VAL A 121 -10.39 -25.55 -3.96
N ASP A 122 -11.67 -25.95 -3.79
CA ASP A 122 -12.81 -25.06 -3.74
C ASP A 122 -13.63 -25.38 -2.48
N ILE A 123 -13.51 -24.53 -1.45
CA ILE A 123 -14.19 -24.70 -0.17
C ILE A 123 -15.25 -23.62 0.01
N THR A 124 -16.51 -24.04 0.16
CA THR A 124 -17.57 -23.18 0.70
C THR A 124 -17.94 -23.67 2.09
N SER A 125 -17.73 -22.86 3.10
CA SER A 125 -18.12 -23.16 4.49
C SER A 125 -19.55 -22.73 4.76
N SER A 126 -20.27 -23.49 5.56
CA SER A 126 -21.64 -23.20 5.98
C SER A 126 -21.77 -22.66 7.40
N SER A 127 -20.69 -22.65 8.20
CA SER A 127 -20.76 -22.34 9.63
C SER A 127 -19.60 -21.55 10.22
N GLY A 128 -18.59 -21.23 9.41
CA GLY A 128 -17.37 -20.53 9.87
C GLY A 128 -16.44 -20.17 8.73
N PRO A 129 -15.14 -19.96 9.02
CA PRO A 129 -14.08 -19.82 8.01
C PRO A 129 -14.06 -21.01 7.03
N ALA A 130 -13.60 -20.77 5.82
CA ALA A 130 -13.26 -21.84 4.89
C ALA A 130 -11.94 -22.53 5.30
N ILE A 131 -10.94 -21.75 5.68
CA ILE A 131 -9.69 -22.20 6.29
C ILE A 131 -9.46 -21.43 7.59
N ASN A 132 -9.18 -22.17 8.68
CA ASN A 132 -8.96 -21.62 10.01
C ASN A 132 -7.68 -22.21 10.60
N VAL A 133 -6.63 -21.41 10.69
CA VAL A 133 -5.36 -21.78 11.31
C VAL A 133 -5.32 -21.23 12.73
N GLN A 134 -5.45 -22.14 13.70
CA GLN A 134 -5.36 -21.87 15.13
C GLN A 134 -3.96 -22.26 15.62
N SER A 135 -2.97 -21.52 15.10
CA SER A 135 -1.55 -21.76 15.35
C SER A 135 -0.78 -20.47 15.17
N HIS A 136 -0.04 -20.06 16.21
CA HIS A 136 0.87 -18.89 16.15
C HIS A 136 2.17 -19.18 15.38
N LYS A 137 2.16 -20.18 14.51
CA LYS A 137 3.33 -20.59 13.73
C LYS A 137 3.17 -20.19 12.27
N ARG A 138 4.28 -19.97 11.60
CA ARG A 138 4.35 -19.57 10.19
C ARG A 138 3.66 -20.57 9.27
N VAL A 139 2.80 -20.08 8.40
CA VAL A 139 2.07 -20.85 7.40
C VAL A 139 2.54 -20.48 6.00
N PHE A 140 3.15 -21.43 5.31
CA PHE A 140 3.48 -21.28 3.90
C PHE A 140 2.27 -21.70 3.05
N ALA A 141 1.42 -20.76 2.68
CA ALA A 141 0.27 -20.97 1.79
C ALA A 141 0.73 -21.02 0.33
N VAL A 142 1.02 -22.23 -0.16
CA VAL A 142 1.54 -22.45 -1.52
C VAL A 142 0.39 -22.67 -2.49
N LEU A 143 0.25 -21.77 -3.45
CA LEU A 143 -0.70 -21.91 -4.55
C LEU A 143 -0.06 -22.76 -5.64
N ALA A 144 -0.50 -24.00 -5.74
CA ALA A 144 0.12 -24.97 -6.65
C ALA A 144 0.04 -24.50 -8.11
N ASP A 145 1.07 -24.82 -8.87
CA ASP A 145 1.27 -24.36 -10.25
C ASP A 145 0.06 -24.63 -11.15
N GLY A 146 -0.41 -23.61 -11.85
CA GLY A 146 -1.51 -23.70 -12.80
C GLY A 146 -2.86 -24.01 -12.19
N THR A 147 -2.98 -24.01 -10.85
CA THR A 147 -4.25 -24.27 -10.18
C THR A 147 -5.03 -22.98 -9.87
N THR A 148 -6.34 -23.15 -9.79
CA THR A 148 -7.26 -22.13 -9.31
C THR A 148 -7.91 -22.63 -8.03
N ASN A 149 -7.78 -21.87 -6.96
CA ASN A 149 -8.29 -22.20 -5.64
C ASN A 149 -9.36 -21.18 -5.24
N LYS A 150 -10.40 -21.63 -4.52
CA LYS A 150 -11.49 -20.76 -4.07
C LYS A 150 -11.84 -21.05 -2.62
N LEU A 151 -12.05 -19.99 -1.88
CA LEU A 151 -12.49 -20.04 -0.50
C LEU A 151 -13.70 -19.10 -0.33
N THR A 152 -14.74 -19.63 0.28
CA THR A 152 -15.95 -18.86 0.60
C THR A 152 -16.37 -19.24 2.01
N ASP A 153 -16.52 -18.27 2.90
CA ASP A 153 -16.99 -18.51 4.25
C ASP A 153 -18.51 -18.43 4.39
N SER A 154 -19.00 -18.74 5.58
CA SER A 154 -20.40 -18.55 5.95
C SER A 154 -20.71 -17.07 6.21
N LYS A 155 -21.93 -16.65 5.94
CA LYS A 155 -22.42 -15.31 6.30
C LYS A 155 -22.57 -15.11 7.81
N SER A 156 -22.67 -16.18 8.57
CA SER A 156 -22.75 -16.17 10.04
C SER A 156 -21.92 -17.31 10.59
N TYR A 157 -21.13 -17.05 11.62
CA TYR A 157 -20.28 -18.05 12.23
C TYR A 157 -20.96 -18.70 13.44
N ALA A 158 -20.74 -19.98 13.62
CA ALA A 158 -21.12 -20.66 14.83
C ALA A 158 -20.36 -20.06 16.03
N SER A 159 -21.00 -20.06 17.20
CA SER A 159 -20.34 -19.59 18.43
C SER A 159 -19.08 -20.40 18.72
N SER A 160 -17.98 -19.72 18.95
CA SER A 160 -16.68 -20.28 19.28
C SER A 160 -16.01 -19.45 20.37
N THR A 161 -15.12 -20.06 21.15
CA THR A 161 -14.20 -19.36 22.05
C THR A 161 -12.91 -18.98 21.36
N GLU A 162 -12.66 -19.50 20.17
CA GLU A 162 -11.52 -19.20 19.32
C GLU A 162 -11.80 -17.99 18.44
N ASP A 163 -10.75 -17.28 18.10
CA ASP A 163 -10.87 -16.20 17.16
C ASP A 163 -11.15 -16.72 15.74
N GLN A 164 -12.07 -16.06 15.05
CA GLN A 164 -12.52 -16.44 13.71
C GLN A 164 -12.98 -15.16 12.99
N LYS A 165 -12.06 -14.47 12.34
CA LYS A 165 -12.32 -13.13 11.80
C LYS A 165 -12.48 -13.09 10.28
N ALA A 166 -12.08 -14.15 9.55
CA ALA A 166 -11.97 -14.10 8.09
C ALA A 166 -12.34 -15.40 7.40
N CYS A 167 -12.54 -15.34 6.10
CA CYS A 167 -12.72 -16.53 5.25
C CYS A 167 -11.48 -17.42 5.28
N LEU A 168 -10.29 -16.83 5.21
CA LEU A 168 -9.01 -17.46 5.51
C LEU A 168 -8.41 -16.73 6.70
N PHE A 169 -8.33 -17.40 7.84
CA PHE A 169 -7.84 -16.87 9.11
C PHE A 169 -6.59 -17.62 9.57
N SER A 170 -5.62 -16.89 10.12
CA SER A 170 -4.41 -17.42 10.75
C SER A 170 -4.06 -16.62 12.00
N GLU A 171 -3.76 -17.30 13.11
CA GLU A 171 -3.18 -16.66 14.31
C GLU A 171 -1.70 -16.31 14.14
N GLY A 172 -0.99 -16.93 13.17
CA GLY A 172 0.42 -16.68 12.87
C GLY A 172 0.63 -16.19 11.45
N GLN A 173 1.90 -15.98 11.10
CA GLN A 173 2.34 -15.46 9.81
C GLN A 173 1.73 -16.24 8.64
N LEU A 174 1.22 -15.54 7.65
CA LEU A 174 0.59 -16.13 6.46
C LEU A 174 1.34 -15.71 5.18
N ILE A 175 2.12 -16.62 4.60
CA ILE A 175 2.97 -16.35 3.46
C ILE A 175 2.41 -17.01 2.20
N PHE A 176 1.94 -16.21 1.24
CA PHE A 176 1.48 -16.68 -0.06
C PHE A 176 2.63 -16.80 -1.05
N SER A 177 2.76 -17.97 -1.68
CA SER A 177 3.77 -18.24 -2.71
C SER A 177 3.24 -19.23 -3.75
N GLY A 178 4.08 -19.60 -4.73
CA GLY A 178 3.68 -20.43 -5.88
C GLY A 178 3.16 -19.59 -7.03
N SER A 179 2.73 -20.25 -8.13
CA SER A 179 2.26 -19.57 -9.35
C SER A 179 0.79 -19.85 -9.67
N GLY A 180 0.06 -20.47 -8.75
CA GLY A 180 -1.40 -20.62 -8.85
C GLY A 180 -2.15 -19.36 -8.45
N SER A 181 -3.48 -19.48 -8.41
CA SER A 181 -4.37 -18.40 -8.00
C SER A 181 -5.28 -18.80 -6.85
N LEU A 182 -5.57 -17.83 -5.98
CA LEU A 182 -6.54 -17.95 -4.89
C LEU A 182 -7.60 -16.86 -5.04
N THR A 183 -8.88 -17.25 -4.98
CA THR A 183 -10.00 -16.32 -4.89
C THR A 183 -10.72 -16.52 -3.56
N VAL A 184 -10.85 -15.45 -2.78
CA VAL A 184 -11.48 -15.44 -1.46
C VAL A 184 -12.75 -14.60 -1.51
N THR A 185 -13.82 -15.10 -0.87
CA THR A 185 -15.07 -14.38 -0.66
C THR A 185 -15.43 -14.40 0.81
N GLY A 186 -15.13 -13.31 1.51
CA GLY A 186 -15.44 -13.09 2.93
C GLY A 186 -16.85 -12.52 3.09
N LYS A 187 -17.79 -13.35 3.55
CA LYS A 187 -19.19 -12.95 3.74
C LYS A 187 -19.51 -12.49 5.15
N TYR A 188 -18.70 -12.87 6.13
CA TYR A 188 -18.92 -12.55 7.53
C TYR A 188 -18.18 -11.30 7.96
N LYS A 189 -16.85 -11.28 7.78
CA LYS A 189 -15.97 -10.16 8.09
C LYS A 189 -14.93 -9.97 6.99
N HIS A 190 -13.64 -10.22 7.33
CA HIS A 190 -12.52 -10.01 6.42
C HIS A 190 -12.42 -11.13 5.38
N GLY A 191 -11.79 -10.83 4.27
CA GLY A 191 -11.44 -11.85 3.28
C GLY A 191 -10.32 -12.75 3.80
N ILE A 192 -9.18 -12.15 4.10
CA ILE A 192 -7.98 -12.78 4.66
C ILE A 192 -7.60 -12.03 5.93
N CYS A 193 -7.29 -12.75 7.01
CA CYS A 193 -6.81 -12.15 8.24
C CYS A 193 -5.67 -12.96 8.83
N SER A 194 -4.66 -12.25 9.32
CA SER A 194 -3.59 -12.79 10.18
C SER A 194 -3.48 -11.94 11.43
N ASP A 195 -3.41 -12.58 12.62
CA ASP A 195 -3.12 -11.87 13.88
C ASP A 195 -1.63 -11.46 13.99
N ASP A 196 -0.83 -11.82 13.00
CA ASP A 196 0.56 -11.48 12.82
C ASP A 196 0.69 -10.71 11.48
N TYR A 197 1.46 -11.17 10.50
CA TYR A 197 1.56 -10.52 9.19
C TYR A 197 1.10 -11.40 8.01
N VAL A 198 0.80 -10.72 6.90
CA VAL A 198 0.57 -11.33 5.59
C VAL A 198 1.69 -10.92 4.64
N LEU A 199 2.34 -11.91 4.02
CA LEU A 199 3.30 -11.71 2.93
C LEU A 199 2.78 -12.31 1.62
N VAL A 200 2.77 -11.51 0.54
CA VAL A 200 2.51 -12.01 -0.82
C VAL A 200 3.81 -11.96 -1.61
N ARG A 201 4.30 -13.14 -1.99
CA ARG A 201 5.54 -13.30 -2.76
C ARG A 201 5.29 -13.26 -4.27
N SER A 202 6.35 -13.02 -5.01
CA SER A 202 6.33 -13.03 -6.48
C SER A 202 5.75 -14.35 -7.03
N GLY A 203 4.93 -14.24 -8.07
CA GLY A 203 4.24 -15.36 -8.73
C GLY A 203 2.84 -15.63 -8.20
N ALA A 204 2.57 -15.42 -6.92
CA ALA A 204 1.25 -15.64 -6.33
C ALA A 204 0.19 -14.68 -6.89
N THR A 205 -1.00 -15.20 -7.14
CA THR A 205 -2.18 -14.39 -7.50
C THR A 205 -3.24 -14.54 -6.41
N VAL A 206 -3.48 -13.47 -5.65
CA VAL A 206 -4.44 -13.45 -4.54
C VAL A 206 -5.55 -12.46 -4.86
N THR A 207 -6.78 -12.93 -4.91
CA THR A 207 -7.97 -12.12 -5.18
C THR A 207 -8.95 -12.23 -4.02
N VAL A 208 -9.21 -11.11 -3.35
CA VAL A 208 -10.39 -10.99 -2.48
C VAL A 208 -11.52 -10.41 -3.34
N ALA A 209 -12.38 -11.29 -3.82
CA ALA A 209 -13.47 -10.92 -4.74
C ALA A 209 -14.57 -10.13 -4.04
N ALA A 210 -14.76 -10.35 -2.75
CA ALA A 210 -15.59 -9.56 -1.85
C ALA A 210 -15.18 -9.81 -0.39
N ALA A 211 -15.28 -8.77 0.43
CA ALA A 211 -15.20 -8.87 1.88
C ALA A 211 -16.31 -8.01 2.52
N ALA A 212 -16.93 -8.53 3.58
CA ALA A 212 -17.97 -7.79 4.31
C ALA A 212 -17.38 -6.63 5.12
N THR A 213 -16.11 -6.74 5.50
CA THR A 213 -15.29 -5.67 6.05
C THR A 213 -14.01 -5.57 5.21
N ASP A 214 -12.82 -5.78 5.78
CA ASP A 214 -11.55 -5.58 5.10
C ASP A 214 -11.19 -6.71 4.14
N GLY A 215 -10.49 -6.36 3.10
CA GLY A 215 -9.96 -7.35 2.15
C GLY A 215 -8.87 -8.20 2.79
N ILE A 216 -7.77 -7.57 3.19
CA ILE A 216 -6.68 -8.14 3.99
C ILE A 216 -6.57 -7.35 5.28
N HIS A 217 -6.62 -8.06 6.41
CA HIS A 217 -6.53 -7.49 7.75
C HIS A 217 -5.38 -8.14 8.52
N THR A 218 -4.51 -7.34 9.12
CA THR A 218 -3.38 -7.84 9.92
C THR A 218 -3.15 -6.96 11.14
N ASN A 219 -2.53 -7.53 12.17
CA ASN A 219 -2.09 -6.73 13.30
C ASN A 219 -0.71 -6.12 13.01
N GLU A 220 0.30 -6.91 12.58
CA GLU A 220 1.69 -6.47 12.56
C GLU A 220 2.18 -5.93 11.23
N ALA A 221 1.93 -6.61 10.10
CA ALA A 221 2.36 -6.08 8.80
C ALA A 221 1.59 -6.67 7.62
N VAL A 222 1.56 -5.91 6.51
CA VAL A 222 1.28 -6.43 5.17
C VAL A 222 2.46 -6.14 4.27
N LEU A 223 3.06 -7.22 3.75
CA LEU A 223 4.22 -7.17 2.87
C LEU A 223 3.83 -7.69 1.48
N ILE A 224 4.09 -6.93 0.43
CA ILE A 224 3.86 -7.36 -0.96
C ILE A 224 5.18 -7.26 -1.72
N ASP A 225 5.88 -8.41 -1.82
CA ASP A 225 7.16 -8.50 -2.52
C ASP A 225 7.00 -8.75 -4.02
N GLY A 226 5.76 -8.95 -4.47
CA GLY A 226 5.42 -9.17 -5.87
C GLY A 226 4.07 -9.84 -6.05
N GLY A 227 3.90 -10.51 -7.21
CA GLY A 227 2.64 -11.19 -7.52
C GLY A 227 1.52 -10.23 -7.90
N THR A 228 0.29 -10.72 -7.83
CA THR A 228 -0.92 -9.94 -8.14
C THR A 228 -1.89 -9.99 -6.97
N VAL A 229 -2.25 -8.84 -6.45
CA VAL A 229 -3.23 -8.69 -5.38
C VAL A 229 -4.42 -7.86 -5.89
N THR A 230 -5.61 -8.45 -5.89
CA THR A 230 -6.84 -7.75 -6.29
C THR A 230 -7.86 -7.82 -5.17
N ILE A 231 -8.37 -6.68 -4.73
CA ILE A 231 -9.27 -6.60 -3.58
C ILE A 231 -10.51 -5.80 -3.92
N THR A 232 -11.66 -6.36 -3.58
CA THR A 232 -12.91 -5.64 -3.46
C THR A 232 -13.46 -5.86 -2.05
N SER A 233 -13.62 -4.79 -1.28
CA SER A 233 -14.07 -4.84 0.10
C SER A 233 -15.16 -3.81 0.37
N THR A 234 -15.91 -4.04 1.45
CA THR A 234 -16.87 -3.05 1.92
C THR A 234 -16.13 -1.97 2.71
N ASP A 235 -15.27 -2.38 3.62
CA ASP A 235 -14.42 -1.51 4.43
C ASP A 235 -13.00 -1.43 3.83
N GLU A 236 -11.93 -1.38 4.62
CA GLU A 236 -10.58 -1.20 4.09
C GLU A 236 -10.19 -2.29 3.07
N GLY A 237 -9.42 -1.89 2.06
CA GLY A 237 -8.81 -2.88 1.15
C GLY A 237 -7.72 -3.67 1.84
N ILE A 238 -6.72 -2.98 2.35
CA ILE A 238 -5.65 -3.46 3.21
C ILE A 238 -5.70 -2.67 4.50
N ASN A 239 -5.80 -3.35 5.64
CA ASN A 239 -5.78 -2.75 6.97
C ASN A 239 -4.70 -3.44 7.83
N CYS A 240 -3.69 -2.68 8.23
CA CYS A 240 -2.72 -3.09 9.24
C CYS A 240 -2.98 -2.28 10.51
N GLU A 241 -3.49 -2.94 11.58
CA GLU A 241 -4.02 -2.25 12.74
C GLU A 241 -2.95 -1.67 13.68
N GLU A 242 -1.77 -2.26 13.73
CA GLU A 242 -0.74 -1.85 14.69
C GLU A 242 0.59 -1.53 14.01
N GLY A 243 0.88 -2.12 12.85
CA GLY A 243 2.19 -2.04 12.21
C GLY A 243 2.16 -1.43 10.80
N VAL A 244 2.95 -1.98 9.90
CA VAL A 244 3.33 -1.34 8.64
C VAL A 244 2.72 -2.01 7.41
N VAL A 245 2.64 -1.23 6.32
CA VAL A 245 2.37 -1.77 4.99
C VAL A 245 3.57 -1.46 4.09
N THR A 246 4.20 -2.50 3.54
CA THR A 246 5.31 -2.37 2.59
C THR A 246 4.94 -3.02 1.26
N ILE A 247 5.02 -2.27 0.17
CA ILE A 247 4.86 -2.78 -1.20
C ILE A 247 6.18 -2.61 -1.92
N ASN A 248 6.87 -3.72 -2.16
CA ASN A 248 8.16 -3.73 -2.84
C ASN A 248 8.00 -3.80 -4.36
N SER A 249 7.01 -4.55 -4.84
CA SER A 249 6.71 -4.71 -6.28
C SER A 249 5.36 -5.41 -6.48
N GLY A 250 5.02 -5.74 -7.73
CA GLY A 250 3.81 -6.48 -8.09
C GLY A 250 2.68 -5.59 -8.59
N ALA A 251 1.52 -6.19 -8.81
CA ALA A 251 0.32 -5.50 -9.25
C ALA A 251 -0.74 -5.52 -8.14
N VAL A 252 -1.11 -4.35 -7.63
CA VAL A 252 -2.09 -4.19 -6.54
C VAL A 252 -3.28 -3.38 -7.04
N THR A 253 -4.46 -3.98 -7.02
CA THR A 253 -5.71 -3.30 -7.42
C THR A 253 -6.73 -3.39 -6.30
N ILE A 254 -7.18 -2.25 -5.81
CA ILE A 254 -8.09 -2.18 -4.65
C ILE A 254 -9.31 -1.33 -4.99
N THR A 255 -10.48 -1.82 -4.60
CA THR A 255 -11.74 -1.06 -4.62
C THR A 255 -12.46 -1.21 -3.29
N THR A 256 -12.75 -0.10 -2.62
CA THR A 256 -13.56 -0.05 -1.39
C THR A 256 -14.86 0.70 -1.61
N THR A 257 -15.89 0.44 -0.78
CA THR A 257 -17.24 0.93 -1.07
C THR A 257 -17.96 1.63 0.09
N ALA A 258 -17.61 1.37 1.34
CA ALA A 258 -18.26 2.03 2.48
C ALA A 258 -17.68 3.43 2.73
N ALA A 259 -18.44 4.26 3.42
CA ALA A 259 -17.95 5.53 3.95
C ALA A 259 -16.80 5.30 4.93
N SER A 260 -15.81 6.16 4.92
CA SER A 260 -14.58 6.08 5.72
C SER A 260 -13.66 4.88 5.41
N ALA A 261 -13.98 4.07 4.39
CA ALA A 261 -13.17 2.92 4.00
C ALA A 261 -11.94 3.34 3.20
N LYS A 262 -10.76 3.03 3.69
CA LYS A 262 -9.50 3.31 3.01
C LYS A 262 -9.17 2.22 1.97
N GLY A 263 -8.41 2.60 0.94
CA GLY A 263 -7.84 1.60 0.05
C GLY A 263 -6.73 0.82 0.74
N ILE A 264 -5.70 1.52 1.20
CA ILE A 264 -4.58 0.98 1.99
C ILE A 264 -4.46 1.82 3.26
N LYS A 265 -4.40 1.14 4.41
CA LYS A 265 -4.22 1.78 5.71
C LYS A 265 -3.16 1.07 6.52
N GLY A 266 -2.14 1.81 6.93
CA GLY A 266 -1.15 1.40 7.92
C GLY A 266 -1.26 2.28 9.17
N TYR A 267 -1.36 1.65 10.33
CA TYR A 267 -1.28 2.40 11.59
C TYR A 267 0.16 2.88 11.85
N GLY A 268 1.14 2.07 11.48
CA GLY A 268 2.53 2.45 11.35
C GLY A 268 2.84 3.05 9.97
N ASN A 269 4.07 2.89 9.53
CA ASN A 269 4.55 3.42 8.26
C ASN A 269 3.90 2.71 7.06
N VAL A 270 3.66 3.46 5.99
CA VAL A 270 3.33 2.89 4.67
C VAL A 270 4.49 3.20 3.74
N THR A 271 5.10 2.16 3.17
CA THR A 271 6.24 2.29 2.25
C THR A 271 5.93 1.63 0.91
N ILE A 272 6.05 2.38 -0.16
CA ILE A 272 5.92 1.89 -1.53
C ILE A 272 7.27 2.02 -2.22
N ASN A 273 7.92 0.89 -2.47
CA ASN A 273 9.21 0.82 -3.14
C ASN A 273 9.08 0.63 -4.67
N GLY A 274 7.90 0.19 -5.13
CA GLY A 274 7.62 -0.02 -6.54
C GLY A 274 6.27 -0.70 -6.78
N GLY A 275 6.05 -1.19 -8.01
CA GLY A 275 4.84 -1.89 -8.41
C GLY A 275 3.84 -1.03 -9.19
N ASP A 276 2.79 -1.71 -9.68
CA ASP A 276 1.66 -1.09 -10.37
C ASP A 276 0.45 -1.07 -9.42
N ILE A 277 0.14 0.10 -8.86
CA ILE A 277 -0.85 0.23 -7.77
C ILE A 277 -2.03 1.06 -8.26
N VAL A 278 -3.22 0.48 -8.22
CA VAL A 278 -4.48 1.15 -8.55
C VAL A 278 -5.42 1.07 -7.35
N VAL A 279 -5.79 2.21 -6.81
CA VAL A 279 -6.70 2.31 -5.67
C VAL A 279 -7.92 3.14 -6.06
N THR A 280 -9.11 2.64 -5.75
CA THR A 280 -10.37 3.36 -5.92
C THR A 280 -11.21 3.23 -4.67
N THR A 281 -11.45 4.35 -3.98
CA THR A 281 -12.38 4.41 -2.85
C THR A 281 -13.65 5.14 -3.28
N LYS A 282 -14.81 4.55 -3.00
CA LYS A 282 -16.13 5.03 -3.49
C LYS A 282 -17.06 5.48 -2.37
N GLY A 283 -16.57 5.46 -1.13
CA GLY A 283 -17.37 5.79 0.03
C GLY A 283 -17.72 7.27 0.15
N GLY A 284 -17.74 7.77 1.36
CA GLY A 284 -17.97 9.18 1.69
C GLY A 284 -16.73 9.79 2.35
N ASP A 285 -16.96 10.79 3.19
CA ASP A 285 -15.91 11.44 3.98
C ASP A 285 -15.09 10.40 4.75
N GLY A 286 -13.77 10.57 4.79
CA GLY A 286 -12.82 9.64 5.38
C GLY A 286 -12.45 8.45 4.47
N SER A 287 -12.88 8.43 3.20
CA SER A 287 -12.50 7.37 2.24
C SER A 287 -11.25 7.74 1.49
N GLU A 288 -10.13 7.79 2.20
CA GLU A 288 -8.81 8.06 1.61
C GLU A 288 -8.35 6.87 0.74
N GLY A 289 -7.50 7.17 -0.22
CA GLY A 289 -6.92 6.13 -1.07
C GLY A 289 -5.84 5.34 -0.36
N ILE A 290 -4.77 6.00 0.06
CA ILE A 290 -3.63 5.43 0.79
C ILE A 290 -3.38 6.28 2.02
N GLU A 291 -3.52 5.68 3.19
CA GLU A 291 -3.35 6.35 4.48
C GLU A 291 -2.24 5.71 5.31
N SER A 292 -1.38 6.56 5.92
CA SER A 292 -0.50 6.18 7.01
C SER A 292 -0.80 7.04 8.24
N LYS A 293 -1.00 6.40 9.38
CA LYS A 293 -1.11 7.12 10.66
C LYS A 293 0.26 7.57 11.20
N SER A 294 1.34 7.31 10.46
CA SER A 294 2.71 7.67 10.77
C SER A 294 3.37 8.34 9.56
N ILE A 295 4.37 7.69 8.95
CA ILE A 295 5.10 8.20 7.79
C ILE A 295 4.69 7.43 6.54
N LEU A 296 4.36 8.15 5.47
CA LEU A 296 4.14 7.56 4.16
C LEU A 296 5.33 7.87 3.25
N THR A 297 5.96 6.84 2.71
CA THR A 297 7.11 6.97 1.79
C THR A 297 6.82 6.29 0.47
N ILE A 298 6.97 7.03 -0.63
CA ILE A 298 6.92 6.50 -2.00
C ILE A 298 8.31 6.66 -2.62
N ASN A 299 8.98 5.53 -2.85
CA ASN A 299 10.31 5.51 -3.46
C ASN A 299 10.22 5.40 -4.99
N ASP A 300 9.30 4.59 -5.52
CA ASP A 300 9.05 4.39 -6.95
C ASP A 300 7.67 3.74 -7.15
N GLY A 301 7.30 3.42 -8.41
CA GLY A 301 6.09 2.71 -8.81
C GLY A 301 5.19 3.52 -9.73
N ASN A 302 4.21 2.83 -10.32
CA ASN A 302 3.13 3.43 -11.08
C ASN A 302 1.87 3.44 -10.19
N ILE A 303 1.51 4.57 -9.66
CA ILE A 303 0.46 4.69 -8.64
C ILE A 303 -0.67 5.55 -9.18
N ALA A 304 -1.87 5.00 -9.25
CA ALA A 304 -3.08 5.70 -9.63
C ALA A 304 -4.13 5.58 -8.53
N VAL A 305 -4.46 6.70 -7.91
CA VAL A 305 -5.45 6.77 -6.83
C VAL A 305 -6.62 7.64 -7.26
N THR A 306 -7.81 7.10 -7.11
CA THR A 306 -9.07 7.84 -7.23
C THR A 306 -9.85 7.64 -5.95
N SER A 307 -10.09 8.70 -5.23
CA SER A 307 -10.75 8.67 -3.92
C SER A 307 -11.97 9.57 -3.86
N TYR A 308 -12.79 9.36 -2.84
CA TYR A 308 -13.79 10.35 -2.46
C TYR A 308 -13.14 11.45 -1.62
N ASP A 309 -12.39 11.06 -0.61
CA ASP A 309 -11.59 11.94 0.27
C ASP A 309 -10.16 12.07 -0.27
N ASP A 310 -9.14 12.23 0.58
CA ASP A 310 -7.76 12.38 0.11
C ASP A 310 -7.28 11.16 -0.68
N CYS A 311 -6.50 11.39 -1.73
CA CYS A 311 -5.93 10.25 -2.44
C CYS A 311 -4.78 9.62 -1.65
N ILE A 312 -3.89 10.45 -1.12
CA ILE A 312 -2.75 10.03 -0.29
C ILE A 312 -2.73 10.91 0.94
N ASN A 313 -2.81 10.30 2.12
CA ASN A 313 -2.80 11.00 3.41
C ASN A 313 -1.73 10.43 4.33
N ALA A 314 -1.02 11.31 5.05
CA ALA A 314 -0.07 10.92 6.09
C ALA A 314 -0.26 11.79 7.34
N THR A 315 -0.55 11.18 8.48
CA THR A 315 -0.69 11.91 9.75
C THR A 315 0.64 12.50 10.22
N GLY A 316 1.77 11.83 9.97
CA GLY A 316 3.11 12.30 10.30
C GLY A 316 3.75 13.08 9.16
N SER A 317 4.49 12.43 8.32
CA SER A 317 5.19 13.04 7.18
C SER A 317 4.98 12.24 5.91
N LEU A 318 4.97 12.94 4.77
CA LEU A 318 4.89 12.34 3.46
C LEU A 318 6.16 12.62 2.66
N VAL A 319 6.79 11.54 2.14
CA VAL A 319 8.04 11.61 1.38
C VAL A 319 7.83 10.93 0.03
N ILE A 320 8.06 11.66 -1.07
CA ILE A 320 8.02 11.12 -2.43
C ILE A 320 9.41 11.28 -3.06
N ASN A 321 10.07 10.14 -3.29
CA ASN A 321 11.40 10.09 -3.87
C ASN A 321 11.38 9.85 -5.39
N GLY A 322 10.32 9.23 -5.90
CA GLY A 322 10.21 8.86 -7.32
C GLY A 322 8.82 8.38 -7.69
N GLY A 323 8.75 7.62 -8.78
CA GLY A 323 7.54 7.03 -9.31
C GLY A 323 6.74 7.92 -10.25
N THR A 324 5.67 7.34 -10.76
CA THR A 324 4.68 7.99 -11.61
C THR A 324 3.34 7.95 -10.89
N ILE A 325 2.90 9.10 -10.37
CA ILE A 325 1.81 9.18 -9.39
C ILE A 325 0.68 10.04 -9.93
N TYR A 326 -0.51 9.48 -9.97
CA TYR A 326 -1.74 10.18 -10.26
C TYR A 326 -2.69 10.12 -9.08
N CYS A 327 -3.18 11.29 -8.65
CA CYS A 327 -4.16 11.46 -7.60
C CYS A 327 -5.36 12.27 -8.11
N TYR A 328 -6.56 11.73 -7.92
CA TYR A 328 -7.81 12.43 -8.21
C TYR A 328 -8.77 12.24 -7.04
N SER A 329 -8.85 13.24 -6.19
CA SER A 329 -9.88 13.30 -5.16
C SER A 329 -11.15 13.93 -5.71
N SER A 330 -12.31 13.37 -5.39
CA SER A 330 -13.59 13.91 -5.82
C SER A 330 -14.16 14.95 -4.86
N ASN A 331 -13.76 14.95 -3.60
CA ASN A 331 -14.36 15.80 -2.57
C ASN A 331 -13.34 16.47 -1.61
N ASN A 332 -12.07 16.08 -1.62
CA ASN A 332 -11.05 16.63 -0.72
C ASN A 332 -9.72 16.87 -1.47
N ASP A 333 -8.58 16.64 -0.82
CA ASP A 333 -7.25 16.93 -1.34
C ASP A 333 -6.71 15.82 -2.25
N GLY A 334 -5.83 16.17 -3.15
CA GLY A 334 -5.14 15.17 -3.93
C GLY A 334 -4.07 14.45 -3.13
N ILE A 335 -3.19 15.19 -2.48
CA ILE A 335 -2.14 14.70 -1.57
C ILE A 335 -2.15 15.58 -0.34
N ASP A 336 -2.34 14.97 0.83
CA ASP A 336 -2.36 15.63 2.13
C ASP A 336 -1.28 15.07 3.06
N SER A 337 -0.58 15.95 3.76
CA SER A 337 0.34 15.61 4.83
C SER A 337 0.07 16.49 6.03
N ASN A 338 -0.44 15.93 7.10
CA ASN A 338 -0.64 16.67 8.35
C ASN A 338 0.71 17.05 9.03
N GLY A 339 1.82 16.57 8.49
CA GLY A 339 3.17 16.93 8.86
C GLY A 339 3.95 17.53 7.69
N THR A 340 5.21 17.15 7.54
CA THR A 340 6.05 17.68 6.44
C THR A 340 5.80 16.93 5.13
N LEU A 341 5.79 17.67 4.02
CA LEU A 341 5.75 17.11 2.67
C LEU A 341 7.11 17.31 1.99
N THR A 342 7.77 16.22 1.60
CA THR A 342 9.05 16.27 0.88
C THR A 342 8.96 15.53 -0.45
N ILE A 343 9.28 16.21 -1.55
CA ILE A 343 9.33 15.64 -2.89
C ILE A 343 10.74 15.84 -3.46
N THR A 344 11.38 14.71 -3.79
CA THR A 344 12.74 14.71 -4.34
C THR A 344 12.80 14.24 -5.79
N GLY A 345 11.72 13.63 -6.31
CA GLY A 345 11.66 13.10 -7.68
C GLY A 345 10.25 12.70 -8.11
N GLY A 346 10.16 12.02 -9.24
CA GLY A 346 8.92 11.49 -9.80
C GLY A 346 8.19 12.39 -10.78
N LEU A 347 7.17 11.82 -11.41
CA LEU A 347 6.13 12.53 -12.16
C LEU A 347 4.84 12.45 -11.37
N ILE A 348 4.39 13.59 -10.85
CA ILE A 348 3.23 13.64 -9.95
C ILE A 348 2.19 14.57 -10.55
N VAL A 349 0.98 14.05 -10.76
CA VAL A 349 -0.21 14.83 -11.15
C VAL A 349 -1.26 14.62 -10.08
N SER A 350 -1.54 15.66 -9.31
CA SER A 350 -2.47 15.64 -8.17
C SER A 350 -3.60 16.62 -8.37
N SER A 351 -4.83 16.19 -8.13
CA SER A 351 -6.04 16.97 -8.32
C SER A 351 -6.95 16.86 -7.10
N GLY A 352 -6.98 17.91 -6.32
CA GLY A 352 -7.99 18.14 -5.29
C GLY A 352 -9.26 18.74 -5.90
N THR A 353 -10.29 18.93 -5.06
CA THR A 353 -11.56 19.53 -5.48
C THR A 353 -11.52 21.07 -5.42
N THR A 354 -12.66 21.72 -5.30
CA THR A 354 -12.77 23.17 -5.25
C THR A 354 -12.42 23.69 -3.86
N SER A 355 -12.09 25.00 -3.76
CA SER A 355 -11.73 25.64 -2.47
C SER A 355 -12.66 25.23 -1.30
N PRO A 356 -12.06 24.90 -0.13
CA PRO A 356 -10.67 25.17 0.26
C PRO A 356 -9.65 24.10 -0.18
N GLU A 357 -10.06 23.01 -0.82
CA GLU A 357 -9.27 21.82 -1.04
C GLU A 357 -8.13 22.00 -2.04
N GLU A 358 -7.06 21.26 -1.88
CA GLU A 358 -5.76 21.47 -2.50
C GLU A 358 -5.35 20.33 -3.47
N GLY A 359 -4.48 20.64 -4.42
CA GLY A 359 -3.74 19.60 -5.12
C GLY A 359 -2.66 18.98 -4.23
N PHE A 360 -2.03 19.81 -3.39
CA PHE A 360 -1.08 19.43 -2.34
C PHE A 360 -1.36 20.23 -1.10
N ASP A 361 -1.69 19.58 0.00
CA ASP A 361 -1.78 20.16 1.34
C ASP A 361 -0.68 19.66 2.27
N CYS A 362 -0.24 20.48 3.18
CA CYS A 362 0.68 20.13 4.26
C CYS A 362 0.45 20.96 5.53
N ASP A 363 -0.79 21.39 5.79
CA ASP A 363 -1.20 22.06 7.03
C ASP A 363 -0.28 23.21 7.49
N GLN A 364 0.26 24.00 6.53
CA GLN A 364 1.26 25.06 6.78
C GLN A 364 2.60 24.54 7.34
N ASN A 365 2.85 23.25 7.32
CA ASN A 365 4.13 22.67 7.65
C ASN A 365 5.17 22.90 6.53
N THR A 366 6.32 22.26 6.63
CA THR A 366 7.36 22.38 5.61
C THR A 366 7.01 21.57 4.36
N PHE A 367 6.83 22.26 3.24
CA PHE A 367 6.70 21.67 1.91
C PHE A 367 8.02 21.84 1.14
N LYS A 368 8.78 20.77 0.99
CA LYS A 368 10.09 20.76 0.36
C LYS A 368 10.06 20.13 -1.02
N ILE A 369 10.51 20.85 -2.05
CA ILE A 369 10.66 20.34 -3.42
C ILE A 369 12.11 20.50 -3.87
N THR A 370 12.75 19.38 -4.24
CA THR A 370 14.14 19.36 -4.70
C THR A 370 14.32 18.71 -6.08
N GLY A 371 13.30 18.05 -6.60
CA GLY A 371 13.32 17.38 -7.91
C GLY A 371 11.94 16.98 -8.40
N GLY A 372 11.87 16.32 -9.55
CA GLY A 372 10.64 15.80 -10.16
C GLY A 372 9.91 16.76 -11.08
N THR A 373 8.84 16.28 -11.70
CA THR A 373 7.82 17.07 -12.38
C THR A 373 6.53 16.98 -11.60
N ILE A 374 6.14 18.08 -11.00
CA ILE A 374 5.09 18.12 -9.99
C ILE A 374 4.01 19.08 -10.48
N LEU A 375 2.80 18.58 -10.57
CA LEU A 375 1.63 19.31 -11.00
C LEU A 375 0.51 19.08 -10.00
N GLY A 376 0.11 20.11 -9.29
CA GLY A 376 -1.05 20.12 -8.39
C GLY A 376 -2.10 21.09 -8.88
N VAL A 377 -3.37 20.71 -8.79
CA VAL A 377 -4.48 21.61 -9.07
C VAL A 377 -5.60 21.37 -8.04
N GLY A 378 -6.12 22.45 -7.50
CA GLY A 378 -7.24 22.46 -6.57
C GLY A 378 -7.89 23.84 -6.47
N GLY A 379 -8.75 24.06 -5.50
CA GLY A 379 -9.23 25.39 -5.17
C GLY A 379 -8.17 26.20 -4.43
N ALA A 380 -7.24 25.51 -3.76
CA ALA A 380 -6.09 26.08 -3.07
C ALA A 380 -4.83 25.24 -3.34
N SER A 381 -3.70 25.60 -2.74
CA SER A 381 -2.46 24.81 -2.71
C SER A 381 -1.53 25.31 -1.62
N SER A 382 -0.96 24.40 -0.86
CA SER A 382 0.16 24.67 0.02
C SER A 382 1.34 25.23 -0.78
N THR A 383 2.07 26.15 -0.18
CA THR A 383 3.18 26.86 -0.83
C THR A 383 4.51 26.15 -0.51
N PRO A 384 5.31 25.74 -1.51
CA PRO A 384 6.63 25.19 -1.24
C PRO A 384 7.50 26.15 -0.42
N THR A 385 8.15 25.62 0.62
CA THR A 385 8.98 26.38 1.57
C THR A 385 10.30 26.77 0.90
N SER A 386 10.44 28.04 0.56
CA SER A 386 11.55 28.56 -0.25
C SER A 386 12.94 28.37 0.39
N SER A 387 13.01 28.33 1.75
CA SER A 387 14.30 28.18 2.46
C SER A 387 14.90 26.79 2.38
N VAL A 388 14.09 25.77 2.03
CA VAL A 388 14.53 24.36 1.96
C VAL A 388 14.31 23.73 0.57
N SER A 389 13.51 24.35 -0.28
CA SER A 389 13.30 23.91 -1.66
C SER A 389 14.44 24.43 -2.56
N THR A 390 14.89 23.60 -3.49
CA THR A 390 15.94 23.95 -4.45
C THR A 390 15.42 24.01 -5.89
N GLN A 391 14.34 23.31 -6.19
CA GLN A 391 13.66 23.36 -7.48
C GLN A 391 12.63 24.51 -7.50
N ARG A 392 12.56 25.19 -8.64
CA ARG A 392 11.62 26.30 -8.81
C ARG A 392 10.20 25.81 -9.00
N SER A 393 9.28 26.61 -8.45
CA SER A 393 7.85 26.38 -8.55
C SER A 393 7.13 27.66 -8.97
N VAL A 394 6.06 27.51 -9.71
CA VAL A 394 5.09 28.57 -9.97
C VAL A 394 3.74 28.16 -9.41
N ILE A 395 3.08 29.05 -8.69
CA ILE A 395 1.69 28.92 -8.23
C ILE A 395 0.88 29.95 -9.00
N TYR A 396 -0.11 29.48 -9.75
CA TYR A 396 -0.99 30.33 -10.55
C TYR A 396 -2.41 30.25 -10.01
N GLY A 397 -2.96 31.40 -9.62
CA GLY A 397 -4.35 31.58 -9.20
C GLY A 397 -5.21 32.11 -10.35
N GLY A 398 -6.29 31.44 -10.68
CA GLY A 398 -7.19 31.81 -11.75
C GLY A 398 -8.51 31.05 -11.73
N SER A 399 -9.00 30.71 -12.90
CA SER A 399 -10.16 29.83 -13.09
C SER A 399 -9.95 28.98 -14.33
N GLY A 400 -10.69 27.89 -14.47
CA GLY A 400 -10.66 27.05 -15.65
C GLY A 400 -11.86 26.13 -15.75
N THR A 401 -12.12 25.62 -16.94
CA THR A 401 -13.22 24.68 -17.22
C THR A 401 -12.67 23.30 -17.54
N SER A 402 -13.43 22.28 -17.20
CA SER A 402 -13.09 20.88 -17.52
C SER A 402 -12.73 20.72 -19.00
N GLY A 403 -11.63 20.02 -19.28
CA GLY A 403 -11.13 19.79 -20.62
C GLY A 403 -10.34 20.96 -21.24
N GLN A 404 -10.29 22.13 -20.59
CA GLN A 404 -9.48 23.26 -21.03
C GLN A 404 -7.99 22.99 -20.74
N TYR A 405 -7.12 23.40 -21.67
CA TYR A 405 -5.68 23.36 -21.43
C TYR A 405 -5.22 24.58 -20.63
N ILE A 406 -4.33 24.35 -19.67
CA ILE A 406 -3.44 25.35 -19.08
C ILE A 406 -2.03 24.99 -19.52
N SER A 407 -1.35 25.93 -20.16
CA SER A 407 -0.01 25.70 -20.70
C SER A 407 0.95 26.80 -20.26
N ILE A 408 2.20 26.39 -20.00
CA ILE A 408 3.30 27.32 -19.68
C ILE A 408 4.33 27.21 -20.80
N VAL A 409 4.63 28.37 -21.43
CA VAL A 409 5.57 28.45 -22.56
C VAL A 409 6.72 29.35 -22.17
N SER A 410 7.95 28.91 -22.42
CA SER A 410 9.16 29.72 -22.21
C SER A 410 9.25 30.85 -23.22
N SER A 411 10.05 31.88 -22.93
CA SER A 411 10.34 32.97 -23.89
C SER A 411 11.01 32.49 -25.19
N GLY A 412 11.60 31.28 -25.18
CA GLY A 412 12.13 30.60 -26.35
C GLY A 412 11.08 29.89 -27.21
N GLY A 413 9.82 29.85 -26.77
CA GLY A 413 8.72 29.20 -27.48
C GLY A 413 8.54 27.72 -27.11
N GLU A 414 9.29 27.16 -26.16
CA GLU A 414 9.14 25.81 -25.68
C GLU A 414 8.00 25.72 -24.68
N SER A 415 7.07 24.76 -24.86
CA SER A 415 6.02 24.46 -23.92
C SER A 415 6.54 23.52 -22.82
N ILE A 416 6.64 24.02 -21.60
CA ILE A 416 7.13 23.25 -20.45
C ILE A 416 6.01 22.63 -19.61
N LEU A 417 4.78 23.08 -19.81
CA LEU A 417 3.56 22.49 -19.26
C LEU A 417 2.46 22.53 -20.32
N ASN A 418 1.81 21.40 -20.53
CA ASN A 418 0.51 21.31 -21.19
C ASN A 418 -0.38 20.42 -20.33
N TYR A 419 -1.36 21.00 -19.68
CA TYR A 419 -2.24 20.26 -18.77
C TYR A 419 -3.71 20.48 -19.11
N LYS A 420 -4.43 19.39 -19.32
CA LYS A 420 -5.86 19.38 -19.55
C LYS A 420 -6.58 19.24 -18.23
N LEU A 421 -7.33 20.25 -17.82
CA LEU A 421 -8.02 20.26 -16.52
C LEU A 421 -9.03 19.11 -16.40
N PRO A 422 -8.99 18.32 -15.33
CA PRO A 422 -9.89 17.18 -15.13
C PRO A 422 -11.31 17.63 -14.76
N ARG A 423 -11.44 18.79 -14.13
CA ARG A 423 -12.72 19.39 -13.72
C ARG A 423 -12.71 20.91 -13.88
N SER A 424 -13.86 21.53 -13.68
CA SER A 424 -13.97 23.00 -13.67
C SER A 424 -13.70 23.55 -12.28
N TYR A 425 -12.94 24.66 -12.24
CA TYR A 425 -12.64 25.42 -11.02
C TYR A 425 -13.06 26.87 -11.21
N SER A 426 -14.00 27.37 -10.40
CA SER A 426 -14.35 28.79 -10.35
C SER A 426 -13.22 29.61 -9.72
N GLN A 427 -12.55 29.03 -8.72
CA GLN A 427 -11.28 29.44 -8.15
C GLN A 427 -10.32 28.27 -8.30
N MET A 428 -9.25 28.48 -9.01
CA MET A 428 -8.23 27.49 -9.32
C MET A 428 -6.89 27.94 -8.76
N THR A 429 -6.21 27.08 -8.03
CA THR A 429 -4.80 27.22 -7.70
C THR A 429 -4.03 26.07 -8.33
N LEU A 430 -3.12 26.38 -9.25
CA LEU A 430 -2.28 25.41 -9.92
C LEU A 430 -0.84 25.59 -9.47
N LEU A 431 -0.25 24.57 -8.86
CA LEU A 431 1.16 24.45 -8.55
C LEU A 431 1.85 23.67 -9.67
N PHE A 432 2.90 24.24 -10.25
CA PHE A 432 3.79 23.52 -11.17
C PHE A 432 5.24 23.70 -10.75
N SER A 433 5.97 22.59 -10.63
CA SER A 433 7.41 22.57 -10.35
C SER A 433 8.09 21.56 -11.26
N SER A 434 9.16 21.97 -11.92
CA SER A 434 9.88 21.13 -12.88
C SER A 434 11.30 21.65 -13.07
N PRO A 435 12.29 20.78 -13.42
CA PRO A 435 13.61 21.21 -13.86
C PRO A 435 13.61 22.21 -15.04
N SER A 436 12.52 22.24 -15.82
CA SER A 436 12.35 23.18 -16.94
C SER A 436 12.05 24.63 -16.50
N LEU A 437 11.71 24.85 -15.23
CA LEU A 437 11.63 26.18 -14.63
C LEU A 437 13.03 26.65 -14.20
N ILE A 438 13.77 27.28 -15.13
CA ILE A 438 15.15 27.72 -14.87
C ILE A 438 15.21 29.08 -14.17
N SER A 439 16.29 29.31 -13.44
CA SER A 439 16.55 30.58 -12.72
C SER A 439 16.63 31.74 -13.71
N GLY A 440 15.83 32.79 -13.49
CA GLY A 440 15.79 33.97 -14.37
C GLY A 440 15.08 33.73 -15.69
N GLY A 441 14.56 32.53 -15.95
CA GLY A 441 13.76 32.23 -17.14
C GLY A 441 12.44 32.99 -17.16
N SER A 442 12.03 33.46 -18.31
CA SER A 442 10.75 34.14 -18.50
C SER A 442 9.76 33.23 -19.22
N TYR A 443 8.53 33.24 -18.74
CA TYR A 443 7.47 32.33 -19.14
C TYR A 443 6.14 33.04 -19.32
N THR A 444 5.29 32.46 -20.13
CA THR A 444 3.90 32.92 -20.32
C THR A 444 2.94 31.77 -20.03
N ILE A 445 1.91 32.06 -19.25
CA ILE A 445 0.79 31.14 -18.94
C ILE A 445 -0.33 31.41 -19.94
N TYR A 446 -0.84 30.35 -20.54
CA TYR A 446 -1.96 30.40 -21.48
C TYR A 446 -3.11 29.50 -21.03
N SER A 447 -4.32 29.85 -21.46
CA SER A 447 -5.48 28.96 -21.39
C SER A 447 -6.04 28.64 -22.78
N GLY A 448 -6.63 27.45 -22.92
CA GLY A 448 -7.14 26.97 -24.21
C GLY A 448 -6.02 26.68 -25.20
N GLY A 449 -6.23 27.00 -26.50
CA GLY A 449 -5.33 26.56 -27.55
C GLY A 449 -5.53 25.11 -27.95
N THR A 450 -4.58 24.56 -28.71
CA THR A 450 -4.60 23.15 -29.11
C THR A 450 -3.27 22.48 -28.77
N VAL A 451 -3.33 21.26 -28.28
CA VAL A 451 -2.16 20.42 -28.00
C VAL A 451 -2.20 19.22 -28.93
N SER A 452 -1.07 18.89 -29.54
CA SER A 452 -0.95 17.76 -30.46
C SER A 452 0.31 16.95 -30.21
N GLY A 453 0.23 15.65 -30.37
CA GLY A 453 1.32 14.71 -30.07
C GLY A 453 1.63 14.62 -28.58
N GLY A 454 2.81 14.11 -28.28
CA GLY A 454 3.27 13.90 -26.89
C GLY A 454 2.70 12.64 -26.27
N THR A 455 3.09 12.42 -25.01
CA THR A 455 2.61 11.33 -24.17
C THR A 455 1.67 11.91 -23.11
N ASP A 456 0.46 11.38 -23.05
CA ASP A 456 -0.56 11.78 -22.07
C ASP A 456 -0.41 10.97 -20.79
N PHE A 457 -0.22 11.66 -19.69
CA PHE A 457 -0.33 11.11 -18.35
C PHE A 457 -1.41 11.89 -17.58
N HIS A 458 -2.62 11.36 -17.59
CA HIS A 458 -3.79 11.94 -16.89
C HIS A 458 -4.00 13.44 -17.15
N GLY A 459 -3.89 13.82 -18.43
CA GLY A 459 -4.03 15.22 -18.89
C GLY A 459 -2.74 16.03 -18.90
N TYR A 460 -1.67 15.60 -18.27
CA TYR A 460 -0.32 16.15 -18.47
C TYR A 460 0.30 15.58 -19.76
N LEU A 461 0.50 16.43 -20.77
CA LEU A 461 1.05 16.03 -22.06
C LEU A 461 2.51 16.44 -22.19
N SER A 462 3.41 15.48 -21.99
CA SER A 462 4.86 15.69 -22.15
C SER A 462 5.29 15.60 -23.62
N GLY A 463 6.22 16.45 -24.04
CA GLY A 463 6.75 16.46 -25.42
C GLY A 463 5.73 16.82 -26.50
N ALA A 464 4.58 17.38 -26.13
CA ALA A 464 3.55 17.80 -27.07
C ALA A 464 3.85 19.16 -27.70
N THR A 465 3.32 19.38 -28.89
CA THR A 465 3.34 20.70 -29.55
C THR A 465 2.10 21.49 -29.15
N TYR A 466 2.30 22.72 -28.67
CA TYR A 466 1.23 23.60 -28.26
C TYR A 466 1.04 24.75 -29.26
N ALA A 467 -0.18 24.91 -29.77
CA ALA A 467 -0.59 26.09 -30.47
C ALA A 467 -1.32 27.04 -29.50
N VAL A 468 -0.74 28.24 -29.34
CA VAL A 468 -1.12 29.14 -28.23
C VAL A 468 -2.58 29.54 -28.26
N GLY A 469 -3.17 29.54 -27.04
CA GLY A 469 -4.50 30.03 -26.75
C GLY A 469 -4.50 31.49 -26.27
N THR A 470 -5.31 31.75 -25.25
CA THR A 470 -5.41 33.06 -24.61
C THR A 470 -4.31 33.24 -23.58
N GLN A 471 -3.51 34.30 -23.71
CA GLN A 471 -2.52 34.66 -22.70
C GLN A 471 -3.21 35.06 -21.40
N LEU A 472 -2.79 34.49 -20.28
CA LEU A 472 -3.30 34.80 -18.95
C LEU A 472 -2.33 35.67 -18.15
N ALA A 473 -1.05 35.32 -18.12
CA ALA A 473 -0.03 36.01 -17.36
C ALA A 473 1.37 35.78 -17.93
N THR A 474 2.31 36.62 -17.53
CA THR A 474 3.76 36.43 -17.77
C THR A 474 4.49 36.48 -16.43
N PHE A 475 5.60 35.77 -16.32
CA PHE A 475 6.43 35.81 -15.11
C PHE A 475 7.90 35.50 -15.43
N THR A 476 8.76 35.90 -14.50
CA THR A 476 10.18 35.52 -14.53
C THR A 476 10.50 34.78 -13.25
N ALA A 477 11.06 33.59 -13.37
CA ALA A 477 11.36 32.69 -12.25
C ALA A 477 12.63 33.11 -11.51
N THR A 478 12.61 34.29 -10.86
CA THR A 478 13.74 34.83 -10.08
C THR A 478 13.84 34.21 -8.69
N SER A 479 12.69 33.90 -8.06
CA SER A 479 12.57 33.26 -6.75
C SER A 479 12.40 31.75 -6.88
N VAL A 480 12.65 31.00 -5.79
CA VAL A 480 12.35 29.57 -5.74
C VAL A 480 10.87 29.32 -5.94
N VAL A 481 10.02 30.14 -5.34
CA VAL A 481 8.57 30.11 -5.56
C VAL A 481 8.12 31.44 -6.16
N THR A 482 7.37 31.38 -7.25
CA THR A 482 6.73 32.53 -7.90
C THR A 482 5.23 32.38 -7.83
N GLN A 483 4.54 33.37 -7.25
CA GLN A 483 3.07 33.37 -7.18
C GLN A 483 2.49 34.41 -8.16
N ILE A 484 1.40 34.02 -8.83
CA ILE A 484 0.78 34.83 -9.89
C ILE A 484 -0.74 34.74 -9.78
N GLY A 485 -1.41 35.88 -9.88
CA GLY A 485 -2.87 35.96 -9.77
C GLY A 485 -3.32 35.87 -8.32
N SER A 486 -4.62 35.56 -8.14
CA SER A 486 -5.22 35.41 -6.80
C SER A 486 -5.08 33.96 -6.38
N THR A 487 -3.95 33.62 -5.75
CA THR A 487 -3.73 32.29 -5.19
C THR A 487 -4.47 32.17 -3.86
N SER A 488 -5.02 30.98 -3.58
CA SER A 488 -5.50 30.60 -2.25
C SER A 488 -4.49 29.61 -1.65
N SER A 489 -4.05 29.90 -0.43
CA SER A 489 -3.47 28.88 0.43
C SER A 489 -4.60 28.34 1.27
N GLY A 490 -4.76 27.04 1.36
CA GLY A 490 -5.73 26.41 2.25
C GLY A 490 -5.52 26.93 3.68
N GLY A 491 -6.57 27.25 4.33
CA GLY A 491 -6.54 27.45 5.78
C GLY A 491 -6.59 26.07 6.38
N GLY A 492 -5.63 25.71 7.24
CA GLY A 492 -5.64 24.44 7.94
C GLY A 492 -7.04 24.11 8.43
N GLY A 493 -7.70 23.20 7.75
CA GLY A 493 -8.98 22.66 8.17
C GLY A 493 -8.70 21.86 9.42
N GLY A 494 -9.25 22.31 10.56
CA GLY A 494 -9.09 21.60 11.81
C GLY A 494 -9.48 20.14 11.61
N GLY A 495 -8.51 19.25 11.82
CA GLY A 495 -8.65 17.84 11.56
C GLY A 495 -9.97 17.28 12.07
N ARG A 496 -10.70 16.67 11.21
CA ARG A 496 -11.75 15.73 11.61
C ARG A 496 -11.05 14.40 11.86
N TRP A 497 -10.84 14.14 13.16
CA TRP A 497 -10.26 12.89 13.71
C TRP A 497 -11.19 11.71 13.49
#